data_ce98aadce8e3b08f852f182df031289d
#
_entry.id   ce98aadce8e3b08f852f182df031289d
#
_cell.length_a   1.000
_cell.length_b   1.000
_cell.length_c   1.000
_cell.angle_alpha   90.00
_cell.angle_beta   90.00
_cell.angle_gamma   90.00
#
_symmetry.space_group_name_H-M   'P 1'
#
loop_
_entity.id
_entity.type
_entity.pdbx_description
1 polymer ?
#
loop_
_entity_poly.entity_id
_entity_poly.type
_entity_poly.pdbx_seq_one_letter_code
_entity_poly.pdbx_strand_id
1 'polypeptide(L)'
;NTRRWSRRLSSFADVELQENELSKGAPEAWLDMKRFYGDGVLDFMKKLKDTVEKEAPGIFHSSNHVAESDFLGFDYLKECKEWVDFPGFGFYPNLDPEDENTLMTVLMYMQHRLAELGKPMWCLEFQTGNFGCYEGPKGLLRMYAFLCLLYRSQIILAWTWRSMLGGEEQYYFGLLDHDGTCSRKYEEFAQIASDFKKLEAYSLPYLPKPAAAVAYCYENIWVYQYSRHQFCLPYKQQMTDVLKIFHRRNLDFNMVDLRNMQQVYRILIIPGHAIMTQEMAETVKKHVAEGGIAVMNGYSAKVNENNVVFDTPQPGLLRELFGVRATVFHRAGILASTGG
;
A
#
# COMPACT_ATOMS: atom_id res chain seq x y z
N ASN A 1 -10.48 -8.57 -27.41
CA ASN A 1 -10.42 -7.27 -26.73
C ASN A 1 -10.94 -6.06 -27.53
N THR A 2 -11.27 -6.23 -28.83
CA THR A 2 -11.72 -5.11 -29.68
C THR A 2 -12.94 -4.37 -29.10
N ARG A 3 -13.93 -5.10 -28.54
CA ARG A 3 -15.10 -4.47 -27.88
C ARG A 3 -14.72 -3.83 -26.56
N ARG A 4 -13.87 -4.48 -25.78
CA ARG A 4 -13.46 -4.07 -24.45
C ARG A 4 -12.59 -2.79 -24.47
N TRP A 5 -11.67 -2.70 -25.44
CA TRP A 5 -10.79 -1.53 -25.56
C TRP A 5 -11.33 -0.42 -26.47
N SER A 6 -12.55 -0.57 -26.99
CA SER A 6 -13.13 0.36 -27.97
C SER A 6 -12.22 0.61 -29.18
N ARG A 7 -11.38 -0.36 -29.53
CA ARG A 7 -10.44 -0.32 -30.65
C ARG A 7 -10.60 -1.51 -31.58
N ARG A 8 -10.46 -1.28 -32.87
CA ARG A 8 -10.42 -2.36 -33.85
C ARG A 8 -8.97 -2.81 -34.03
N LEU A 9 -8.66 -4.01 -33.60
CA LEU A 9 -7.36 -4.64 -33.71
C LEU A 9 -7.47 -5.81 -34.70
N SER A 10 -6.61 -5.86 -35.71
CA SER A 10 -6.54 -6.94 -36.69
C SER A 10 -5.51 -7.98 -36.31
N SER A 11 -4.50 -7.57 -35.54
CA SER A 11 -3.41 -8.43 -35.06
C SER A 11 -2.85 -7.93 -33.74
N PHE A 12 -1.97 -8.70 -33.10
CA PHE A 12 -1.22 -8.22 -31.93
C PHE A 12 -0.27 -7.07 -32.25
N ALA A 13 0.19 -6.93 -33.50
CA ALA A 13 1.03 -5.82 -33.95
C ALA A 13 0.31 -4.46 -33.90
N ASP A 14 -1.01 -4.45 -33.90
CA ASP A 14 -1.83 -3.25 -33.79
C ASP A 14 -1.98 -2.74 -32.35
N VAL A 15 -1.42 -3.47 -31.37
CA VAL A 15 -1.45 -3.09 -29.97
C VAL A 15 -0.35 -2.07 -29.69
N GLU A 16 -0.73 -0.84 -29.49
CA GLU A 16 0.17 0.23 -29.08
C GLU A 16 0.30 0.26 -27.56
N LEU A 17 1.54 0.31 -27.08
CA LEU A 17 1.83 0.52 -25.66
C LEU A 17 1.49 1.96 -25.27
N GLN A 18 0.87 2.11 -24.13
CA GLN A 18 0.48 3.41 -23.58
C GLN A 18 1.64 3.98 -22.76
N GLU A 19 2.62 4.63 -23.41
CA GLU A 19 3.87 5.04 -22.77
C GLU A 19 3.75 6.25 -21.83
N ASN A 20 2.72 7.08 -22.01
CA ASN A 20 2.56 8.30 -21.20
C ASN A 20 1.09 8.61 -20.87
N GLU A 21 0.90 9.56 -19.98
CA GLU A 21 -0.44 9.97 -19.52
C GLU A 21 -1.31 10.62 -20.61
N LEU A 22 -0.71 11.18 -21.64
CA LEU A 22 -1.45 11.83 -22.74
C LEU A 22 -1.99 10.84 -23.77
N SER A 23 -1.40 9.64 -23.83
CA SER A 23 -1.79 8.58 -24.78
C SER A 23 -2.54 7.42 -24.13
N LYS A 24 -3.25 7.65 -23.03
CA LYS A 24 -3.84 6.58 -22.20
C LYS A 24 -4.85 5.68 -22.90
N GLY A 25 -5.41 6.11 -24.03
CA GLY A 25 -6.42 5.35 -24.76
C GLY A 25 -7.67 5.08 -23.93
N ALA A 26 -8.25 3.89 -24.02
CA ALA A 26 -9.41 3.50 -23.25
C ALA A 26 -9.01 3.09 -21.80
N PRO A 27 -9.85 3.38 -20.77
CA PRO A 27 -9.60 2.99 -19.39
C PRO A 27 -9.29 1.51 -19.21
N GLU A 28 -9.98 0.67 -19.96
CA GLU A 28 -9.83 -0.79 -19.95
C GLU A 28 -8.46 -1.21 -20.49
N ALA A 29 -8.01 -0.60 -21.58
CA ALA A 29 -6.71 -0.87 -22.17
C ALA A 29 -5.57 -0.43 -21.24
N TRP A 30 -5.74 0.70 -20.58
CA TRP A 30 -4.80 1.18 -19.57
C TRP A 30 -4.63 0.19 -18.42
N LEU A 31 -5.75 -0.31 -17.85
CA LEU A 31 -5.70 -1.24 -16.73
C LEU A 31 -5.09 -2.58 -17.15
N ASP A 32 -5.46 -3.10 -18.34
CA ASP A 32 -4.88 -4.35 -18.86
C ASP A 32 -3.38 -4.22 -19.11
N MET A 33 -2.92 -3.07 -19.61
CA MET A 33 -1.51 -2.80 -19.80
C MET A 33 -0.75 -2.77 -18.47
N LYS A 34 -1.31 -2.13 -17.44
CA LYS A 34 -0.71 -2.10 -16.09
C LYS A 34 -0.58 -3.50 -15.50
N ARG A 35 -1.62 -4.33 -15.65
CA ARG A 35 -1.59 -5.73 -15.25
C ARG A 35 -0.52 -6.51 -16.00
N PHE A 36 -0.43 -6.33 -17.31
CA PHE A 36 0.57 -7.01 -18.14
C PHE A 36 2.00 -6.69 -17.71
N TYR A 37 2.31 -5.42 -17.46
CA TYR A 37 3.63 -5.04 -16.95
C TYR A 37 3.88 -5.59 -15.54
N GLY A 38 2.89 -5.48 -14.66
CA GLY A 38 2.98 -6.01 -13.30
C GLY A 38 3.23 -7.52 -13.28
N ASP A 39 2.45 -8.28 -14.04
CA ASP A 39 2.59 -9.74 -14.16
C ASP A 39 3.98 -10.10 -14.73
N GLY A 40 4.48 -9.35 -15.72
CA GLY A 40 5.83 -9.55 -16.27
C GLY A 40 6.96 -9.36 -15.25
N VAL A 41 6.84 -8.37 -14.36
CA VAL A 41 7.81 -8.16 -13.27
C VAL A 41 7.75 -9.33 -12.27
N LEU A 42 6.55 -9.73 -11.86
CA LEU A 42 6.36 -10.84 -10.92
C LEU A 42 6.87 -12.17 -11.47
N ASP A 43 6.62 -12.45 -12.75
CA ASP A 43 7.16 -13.63 -13.46
C ASP A 43 8.70 -13.62 -13.48
N PHE A 44 9.31 -12.45 -13.71
CA PHE A 44 10.76 -12.33 -13.66
C PHE A 44 11.31 -12.58 -12.25
N MET A 45 10.71 -11.99 -11.24
CA MET A 45 11.11 -12.21 -9.83
C MET A 45 11.00 -13.69 -9.45
N LYS A 46 9.91 -14.35 -9.87
CA LYS A 46 9.73 -15.79 -9.64
C LYS A 46 10.81 -16.63 -10.31
N LYS A 47 11.20 -16.31 -11.54
CA LYS A 47 12.31 -17.00 -12.23
C LYS A 47 13.65 -16.83 -11.50
N LEU A 48 13.92 -15.65 -10.93
CA LEU A 48 15.10 -15.46 -10.09
C LEU A 48 15.06 -16.35 -8.86
N LYS A 49 13.94 -16.36 -8.14
CA LYS A 49 13.71 -17.25 -6.99
C LYS A 49 13.91 -18.73 -7.37
N ASP A 50 13.28 -19.20 -8.43
CA ASP A 50 13.37 -20.59 -8.86
C ASP A 50 14.80 -20.99 -9.28
N THR A 51 15.56 -20.04 -9.84
CA THR A 51 16.98 -20.24 -10.18
C THR A 51 17.83 -20.39 -8.92
N VAL A 52 17.63 -19.50 -7.93
CA VAL A 52 18.38 -19.60 -6.66
C VAL A 52 18.03 -20.89 -5.93
N GLU A 53 16.77 -21.27 -5.86
CA GLU A 53 16.33 -22.51 -5.20
C GLU A 53 16.97 -23.75 -5.83
N LYS A 54 17.14 -23.75 -7.15
CA LYS A 54 17.79 -24.84 -7.89
C LYS A 54 19.29 -24.94 -7.58
N GLU A 55 19.98 -23.79 -7.52
CA GLU A 55 21.44 -23.75 -7.34
C GLU A 55 21.85 -23.81 -5.86
N ALA A 56 21.01 -23.32 -4.95
CA ALA A 56 21.24 -23.24 -3.51
C ALA A 56 19.95 -23.49 -2.71
N PRO A 57 19.49 -24.76 -2.64
CA PRO A 57 18.23 -25.09 -1.97
C PRO A 57 18.21 -24.68 -0.49
N GLY A 58 17.06 -24.18 -0.04
CA GLY A 58 16.83 -23.83 1.36
C GLY A 58 17.37 -22.46 1.78
N ILE A 59 17.81 -21.64 0.84
CA ILE A 59 18.13 -20.23 1.12
C ILE A 59 16.83 -19.44 1.16
N PHE A 60 16.70 -18.59 2.19
CA PHE A 60 15.54 -17.70 2.32
C PHE A 60 15.48 -16.66 1.20
N HIS A 61 14.25 -16.44 0.72
CA HIS A 61 13.96 -15.44 -0.28
C HIS A 61 13.24 -14.26 0.36
N SER A 62 13.81 -13.08 0.18
CA SER A 62 13.18 -11.82 0.49
C SER A 62 13.39 -10.86 -0.67
N SER A 63 12.51 -9.90 -0.83
CA SER A 63 12.66 -8.86 -1.84
C SER A 63 12.32 -7.52 -1.20
N ASN A 64 13.20 -6.54 -1.40
CA ASN A 64 12.99 -5.21 -0.88
C ASN A 64 12.05 -4.42 -1.78
N HIS A 65 10.97 -3.95 -1.22
CA HIS A 65 10.03 -3.08 -1.91
C HIS A 65 9.81 -1.84 -1.06
N VAL A 66 9.98 -0.69 -1.70
CA VAL A 66 9.65 0.57 -1.06
C VAL A 66 8.17 0.50 -0.64
N ALA A 67 7.87 0.93 0.57
CA ALA A 67 6.51 0.91 1.10
C ALA A 67 5.52 1.71 0.22
N GLU A 68 6.01 2.66 -0.55
CA GLU A 68 5.23 3.45 -1.49
C GLU A 68 5.07 2.73 -2.82
N SER A 69 4.16 1.79 -2.88
CA SER A 69 3.93 0.91 -4.03
C SER A 69 3.50 1.61 -5.32
N ASP A 70 3.16 2.90 -5.29
CA ASP A 70 2.82 3.68 -6.50
C ASP A 70 3.96 3.70 -7.51
N PHE A 71 5.21 3.58 -7.05
CA PHE A 71 6.41 3.47 -7.87
C PHE A 71 6.57 2.11 -8.55
N LEU A 72 6.17 1.04 -7.89
CA LEU A 72 6.55 -0.30 -8.33
C LEU A 72 5.81 -0.74 -9.60
N GLY A 73 4.63 -0.20 -9.85
CA GLY A 73 3.84 -0.55 -11.02
C GLY A 73 3.31 -1.98 -11.03
N PHE A 74 3.39 -2.71 -9.92
CA PHE A 74 2.86 -4.07 -9.76
C PHE A 74 2.35 -4.32 -8.34
N ASP A 75 1.41 -5.24 -8.21
CA ASP A 75 0.86 -5.66 -6.92
C ASP A 75 1.76 -6.74 -6.30
N TYR A 76 2.69 -6.29 -5.45
CA TYR A 76 3.65 -7.17 -4.78
C TYR A 76 2.98 -8.31 -4.00
N LEU A 77 1.81 -8.08 -3.39
CA LEU A 77 1.18 -9.07 -2.53
C LEU A 77 0.42 -10.15 -3.31
N LYS A 78 0.04 -9.87 -4.55
CA LYS A 78 -0.76 -10.77 -5.36
C LYS A 78 -0.13 -12.15 -5.52
N GLU A 79 1.19 -12.19 -5.72
CA GLU A 79 1.91 -13.43 -6.00
C GLU A 79 3.06 -13.73 -5.04
N CYS A 80 3.66 -12.72 -4.41
CA CYS A 80 4.74 -12.94 -3.44
C CYS A 80 4.28 -13.70 -2.18
N LYS A 81 2.99 -13.71 -1.92
CA LYS A 81 2.36 -14.47 -0.83
C LYS A 81 2.76 -15.94 -0.83
N GLU A 82 2.90 -16.55 -2.00
CA GLU A 82 3.15 -17.99 -2.13
C GLU A 82 4.62 -18.35 -2.00
N TRP A 83 5.55 -17.50 -2.49
CA TRP A 83 6.95 -17.88 -2.66
C TRP A 83 7.98 -17.00 -1.92
N VAL A 84 7.59 -15.89 -1.33
CA VAL A 84 8.48 -15.10 -0.49
C VAL A 84 8.45 -15.63 0.95
N ASP A 85 9.63 -15.96 1.50
CA ASP A 85 9.73 -16.44 2.88
C ASP A 85 9.51 -15.30 3.88
N PHE A 86 10.18 -14.17 3.65
CA PHE A 86 10.08 -12.97 4.47
C PHE A 86 9.82 -11.76 3.59
N PRO A 87 8.60 -11.19 3.62
CA PRO A 87 8.31 -9.97 2.89
C PRO A 87 9.23 -8.83 3.33
N GLY A 88 10.03 -8.33 2.40
CA GLY A 88 10.90 -7.18 2.63
C GLY A 88 10.19 -5.87 2.35
N PHE A 89 10.61 -4.80 3.03
CA PHE A 89 10.13 -3.46 2.75
C PHE A 89 11.19 -2.40 3.10
N GLY A 90 11.11 -1.27 2.39
CA GLY A 90 11.81 -0.05 2.76
C GLY A 90 10.93 0.80 3.68
N PHE A 91 11.50 1.33 4.74
CA PHE A 91 10.82 2.16 5.72
C PHE A 91 11.33 3.60 5.66
N TYR A 92 10.62 4.43 4.90
CA TYR A 92 10.93 5.83 4.64
C TYR A 92 9.74 6.73 5.01
N PRO A 93 9.43 6.87 6.31
CA PRO A 93 8.28 7.66 6.76
C PRO A 93 8.49 9.18 6.69
N ASN A 94 9.62 9.62 6.10
CA ASN A 94 10.17 10.95 6.23
C ASN A 94 10.66 11.26 7.67
N LEU A 95 11.66 12.10 7.81
CA LEU A 95 12.16 12.54 9.12
C LEU A 95 11.52 13.86 9.58
N ASP A 96 10.54 14.35 8.84
CA ASP A 96 9.70 15.47 9.23
C ASP A 96 8.54 14.96 10.10
N PRO A 97 8.52 15.27 11.40
CA PRO A 97 7.46 14.83 12.30
C PRO A 97 6.09 15.45 11.98
N GLU A 98 6.05 16.50 11.16
CA GLU A 98 4.81 17.13 10.69
C GLU A 98 4.23 16.45 9.45
N ASP A 99 5.00 15.61 8.78
CA ASP A 99 4.52 14.86 7.60
C ASP A 99 3.78 13.56 7.99
N GLU A 100 2.63 13.74 8.59
CA GLU A 100 1.75 12.64 8.99
C GLU A 100 1.30 11.78 7.77
N ASN A 101 1.21 12.35 6.57
CA ASN A 101 0.76 11.62 5.38
C ASN A 101 1.75 10.53 4.96
N THR A 102 3.04 10.83 4.93
CA THR A 102 4.05 9.85 4.55
C THR A 102 4.14 8.73 5.58
N LEU A 103 4.13 9.05 6.88
CA LEU A 103 4.08 8.03 7.92
C LEU A 103 2.85 7.14 7.80
N MET A 104 1.64 7.72 7.64
CA MET A 104 0.41 6.93 7.48
C MET A 104 0.46 6.03 6.25
N THR A 105 1.05 6.48 5.16
CA THR A 105 1.22 5.67 3.95
C THR A 105 2.10 4.45 4.22
N VAL A 106 3.24 4.65 4.87
CA VAL A 106 4.16 3.54 5.20
C VAL A 106 3.47 2.54 6.12
N LEU A 107 2.79 3.02 7.17
CA LEU A 107 2.06 2.15 8.10
C LEU A 107 0.90 1.40 7.43
N MET A 108 0.23 2.03 6.47
CA MET A 108 -0.81 1.39 5.65
C MET A 108 -0.25 0.15 4.93
N TYR A 109 0.87 0.29 4.25
CA TYR A 109 1.46 -0.83 3.52
C TYR A 109 1.99 -1.92 4.45
N MET A 110 2.58 -1.56 5.59
CA MET A 110 3.01 -2.54 6.59
C MET A 110 1.80 -3.31 7.13
N GLN A 111 0.72 -2.62 7.48
CA GLN A 111 -0.51 -3.24 7.98
C GLN A 111 -1.15 -4.17 6.94
N HIS A 112 -1.19 -3.75 5.67
CA HIS A 112 -1.72 -4.58 4.59
C HIS A 112 -0.89 -5.85 4.41
N ARG A 113 0.44 -5.75 4.38
CA ARG A 113 1.33 -6.92 4.30
C ARG A 113 1.14 -7.86 5.47
N LEU A 114 1.09 -7.34 6.68
CA LEU A 114 0.90 -8.15 7.89
C LEU A 114 -0.43 -8.91 7.85
N ALA A 115 -1.52 -8.23 7.46
CA ALA A 115 -2.86 -8.82 7.41
C ALA A 115 -2.99 -9.90 6.33
N GLU A 116 -2.46 -9.66 5.13
CA GLU A 116 -2.61 -10.55 3.99
C GLU A 116 -1.62 -11.72 3.99
N LEU A 117 -0.39 -11.49 4.44
CA LEU A 117 0.66 -12.51 4.37
C LEU A 117 0.73 -13.38 5.62
N GLY A 118 0.45 -12.82 6.79
CA GLY A 118 0.59 -13.52 8.07
C GLY A 118 2.03 -13.96 8.37
N LYS A 119 3.01 -13.45 7.61
CA LYS A 119 4.44 -13.76 7.71
C LYS A 119 5.19 -12.65 8.44
N PRO A 120 6.27 -12.98 9.17
CA PRO A 120 7.18 -11.96 9.70
C PRO A 120 7.77 -11.13 8.56
N MET A 121 7.91 -9.83 8.78
CA MET A 121 8.47 -8.91 7.79
C MET A 121 9.93 -8.57 8.11
N TRP A 122 10.68 -8.20 7.07
CA TRP A 122 12.04 -7.68 7.19
C TRP A 122 12.09 -6.24 6.67
N CYS A 123 12.46 -5.30 7.54
CA CYS A 123 12.79 -3.95 7.12
C CYS A 123 14.21 -3.97 6.54
N LEU A 124 14.32 -4.08 5.22
CA LEU A 124 15.59 -4.23 4.50
C LEU A 124 16.26 -2.89 4.22
N GLU A 125 15.49 -1.79 4.30
CA GLU A 125 16.02 -0.43 4.27
C GLU A 125 15.27 0.41 5.29
N PHE A 126 15.96 0.73 6.38
CA PHE A 126 15.44 1.62 7.41
C PHE A 126 16.10 2.99 7.28
N GLN A 127 15.31 4.03 7.03
CA GLN A 127 15.80 5.40 6.87
C GLN A 127 16.57 5.85 8.11
N THR A 128 17.88 6.03 7.98
CA THR A 128 18.74 6.52 9.08
C THR A 128 19.20 7.95 8.92
N GLY A 129 19.07 8.49 7.72
CA GLY A 129 19.43 9.86 7.39
C GLY A 129 18.37 10.54 6.54
N ASN A 130 18.53 11.85 6.40
CA ASN A 130 17.61 12.65 5.61
C ASN A 130 17.99 12.65 4.12
N PHE A 131 17.00 12.81 3.27
CA PHE A 131 17.17 13.15 1.86
C PHE A 131 17.34 14.68 1.73
N GLY A 132 18.47 15.23 2.20
CA GLY A 132 18.80 16.64 1.99
C GLY A 132 19.01 17.47 3.27
N CYS A 133 18.14 18.40 3.61
CA CYS A 133 18.48 19.59 4.38
C CYS A 133 18.46 19.48 5.91
N TYR A 134 17.91 18.44 6.54
CA TYR A 134 17.80 18.37 8.01
C TYR A 134 17.79 16.94 8.56
N GLU A 135 18.22 16.80 9.78
CA GLU A 135 18.09 15.56 10.55
C GLU A 135 16.80 15.57 11.37
N GLY A 136 16.17 14.42 11.50
CA GLY A 136 15.05 14.25 12.40
C GLY A 136 15.44 14.50 13.87
N PRO A 137 14.49 14.85 14.73
CA PRO A 137 14.74 15.07 16.15
C PRO A 137 15.26 13.81 16.85
N LYS A 138 16.00 14.00 17.95
CA LYS A 138 16.48 12.90 18.78
C LYS A 138 15.31 12.04 19.27
N GLY A 139 15.44 10.73 19.15
CA GLY A 139 14.42 9.75 19.53
C GLY A 139 13.49 9.33 18.41
N LEU A 140 13.50 10.02 17.27
CA LEU A 140 12.65 9.71 16.13
C LEU A 140 13.01 8.33 15.52
N LEU A 141 14.29 8.05 15.29
CA LEU A 141 14.73 6.74 14.80
C LEU A 141 14.32 5.62 15.75
N ARG A 142 14.44 5.85 17.05
CA ARG A 142 14.01 4.88 18.06
C ARG A 142 12.52 4.62 18.01
N MET A 143 11.70 5.66 17.93
CA MET A 143 10.25 5.53 17.76
C MET A 143 9.91 4.70 16.50
N TYR A 144 10.53 5.01 15.38
CA TYR A 144 10.31 4.31 14.12
C TYR A 144 10.74 2.84 14.16
N ALA A 145 11.88 2.53 14.79
CA ALA A 145 12.32 1.16 14.97
C ALA A 145 11.33 0.34 15.81
N PHE A 146 10.79 0.94 16.89
CA PHE A 146 9.75 0.30 17.69
C PHE A 146 8.42 0.15 16.93
N LEU A 147 8.06 1.07 16.04
CA LEU A 147 6.93 0.88 15.13
C LEU A 147 7.16 -0.33 14.22
N CYS A 148 8.33 -0.47 13.60
CA CYS A 148 8.66 -1.66 12.82
C CYS A 148 8.50 -2.95 13.64
N LEU A 149 8.97 -2.96 14.89
CA LEU A 149 8.84 -4.11 15.78
C LEU A 149 7.36 -4.43 16.09
N LEU A 150 6.53 -3.42 16.36
CA LEU A 150 5.09 -3.58 16.61
C LEU A 150 4.37 -4.16 15.38
N TYR A 151 4.81 -3.81 14.17
CA TYR A 151 4.31 -4.40 12.91
C TYR A 151 5.02 -5.72 12.54
N ARG A 152 5.64 -6.41 13.52
CA ARG A 152 6.25 -7.73 13.35
C ARG A 152 7.47 -7.77 12.44
N SER A 153 8.18 -6.67 12.29
CA SER A 153 9.48 -6.70 11.64
C SER A 153 10.50 -7.43 12.52
N GLN A 154 11.11 -8.50 12.01
CA GLN A 154 12.12 -9.27 12.71
C GLN A 154 13.54 -8.76 12.49
N ILE A 155 13.76 -8.08 11.38
CA ILE A 155 15.07 -7.53 10.99
C ILE A 155 14.87 -6.07 10.61
N ILE A 156 15.78 -5.22 11.05
CA ILE A 156 15.87 -3.81 10.68
C ILE A 156 17.30 -3.55 10.21
N LEU A 157 17.45 -3.27 8.91
CA LEU A 157 18.73 -2.93 8.29
C LEU A 157 18.79 -1.43 8.01
N ALA A 158 19.82 -0.78 8.52
CA ALA A 158 20.02 0.65 8.34
C ALA A 158 20.32 1.00 6.87
N TRP A 159 19.66 1.96 6.30
CA TRP A 159 20.05 2.60 5.07
C TRP A 159 20.56 4.02 5.36
N THR A 160 21.85 4.23 5.35
CA THR A 160 22.93 3.27 5.10
C THR A 160 23.96 3.31 6.24
N TRP A 161 24.96 2.42 6.22
CA TRP A 161 26.01 2.39 7.22
C TRP A 161 26.85 3.68 7.23
N ARG A 162 27.38 4.07 6.08
CA ARG A 162 28.16 5.29 5.91
C ARG A 162 27.61 6.14 4.78
N SER A 163 27.56 7.47 4.99
CA SER A 163 27.17 8.43 3.96
C SER A 163 28.04 8.27 2.70
N MET A 164 27.42 8.23 1.53
CA MET A 164 28.10 7.99 0.25
C MET A 164 28.92 9.21 -0.17
N LEU A 165 30.12 8.97 -0.73
CA LEU A 165 31.03 10.02 -1.10
C LEU A 165 30.83 10.54 -2.55
N GLY A 166 29.94 9.93 -3.33
CA GLY A 166 29.70 10.28 -4.72
C GLY A 166 28.42 9.66 -5.24
N GLY A 167 27.98 10.11 -6.43
CA GLY A 167 26.72 9.71 -7.03
C GLY A 167 25.53 10.51 -6.49
N GLU A 168 24.33 10.18 -6.94
CA GLU A 168 23.12 10.89 -6.54
C GLU A 168 22.88 10.84 -5.04
N GLU A 169 23.19 9.70 -4.41
CA GLU A 169 22.97 9.47 -2.97
C GLU A 169 24.06 10.08 -2.07
N GLN A 170 25.04 10.81 -2.63
CA GLN A 170 26.00 11.55 -1.81
C GLN A 170 25.37 12.59 -0.86
N TYR A 171 24.13 12.98 -1.13
CA TYR A 171 23.34 13.91 -0.30
C TYR A 171 22.48 13.21 0.75
N TYR A 172 22.48 11.86 0.77
CA TYR A 172 21.78 11.08 1.76
C TYR A 172 22.72 10.69 2.88
N PHE A 173 22.25 10.76 4.12
CA PHE A 173 23.09 10.55 5.29
C PHE A 173 22.88 9.16 5.88
N GLY A 174 24.00 8.43 6.07
CA GLY A 174 24.05 7.17 6.78
C GLY A 174 24.20 7.32 8.29
N LEU A 175 24.44 6.21 8.98
CA LEU A 175 24.76 6.20 10.41
C LEU A 175 26.09 6.87 10.70
N LEU A 176 27.10 6.64 9.86
CA LEU A 176 28.37 7.37 9.89
C LEU A 176 28.31 8.53 8.91
N ASP A 177 28.95 9.63 9.29
CA ASP A 177 29.09 10.80 8.42
C ASP A 177 30.04 10.52 7.24
N HIS A 178 30.16 11.47 6.30
CA HIS A 178 30.98 11.32 5.09
C HIS A 178 32.46 11.04 5.41
N ASP A 179 32.98 11.59 6.48
CA ASP A 179 34.36 11.35 6.96
C ASP A 179 34.52 10.03 7.72
N GLY A 180 33.43 9.29 7.94
CA GLY A 180 33.41 8.02 8.66
C GLY A 180 33.31 8.16 10.16
N THR A 181 33.09 9.34 10.69
CA THR A 181 32.90 9.52 12.15
C THR A 181 31.49 9.09 12.58
N CYS A 182 31.38 8.66 13.85
CA CYS A 182 30.10 8.31 14.44
C CYS A 182 29.27 9.58 14.67
N SER A 183 28.06 9.59 14.13
CA SER A 183 27.12 10.67 14.35
C SER A 183 26.15 10.36 15.50
N ARG A 184 25.33 11.34 15.87
CA ARG A 184 24.21 11.13 16.80
C ARG A 184 23.30 10.00 16.38
N LYS A 185 23.09 9.81 15.07
CA LYS A 185 22.28 8.72 14.50
C LYS A 185 22.86 7.35 14.80
N TYR A 186 24.20 7.22 14.72
CA TYR A 186 24.89 6.00 15.09
C TYR A 186 24.67 5.64 16.56
N GLU A 187 24.82 6.62 17.46
CA GLU A 187 24.58 6.41 18.89
C GLU A 187 23.13 5.99 19.18
N GLU A 188 22.18 6.63 18.54
CA GLU A 188 20.76 6.31 18.68
C GLU A 188 20.45 4.89 18.14
N PHE A 189 21.02 4.52 16.99
CA PHE A 189 20.81 3.19 16.42
C PHE A 189 21.50 2.09 17.24
N ALA A 190 22.67 2.35 17.79
CA ALA A 190 23.34 1.45 18.75
C ALA A 190 22.49 1.24 20.01
N GLN A 191 21.83 2.30 20.51
CA GLN A 191 20.90 2.18 21.62
C GLN A 191 19.66 1.34 21.24
N ILE A 192 19.10 1.51 20.02
CA ILE A 192 18.01 0.68 19.52
C ILE A 192 18.41 -0.80 19.50
N ALA A 193 19.59 -1.13 18.98
CA ALA A 193 20.12 -2.49 18.96
C ALA A 193 20.25 -3.08 20.38
N SER A 194 20.75 -2.28 21.34
CA SER A 194 20.83 -2.67 22.75
C SER A 194 19.47 -2.93 23.36
N ASP A 195 18.47 -2.09 23.07
CA ASP A 195 17.13 -2.25 23.59
C ASP A 195 16.45 -3.50 22.99
N PHE A 196 16.60 -3.75 21.70
CA PHE A 196 16.07 -4.95 21.06
C PHE A 196 16.68 -6.23 21.59
N LYS A 197 18.01 -6.23 21.87
CA LYS A 197 18.67 -7.35 22.51
C LYS A 197 18.07 -7.68 23.89
N LYS A 198 17.66 -6.68 24.66
CA LYS A 198 16.98 -6.91 25.94
C LYS A 198 15.59 -7.52 25.73
N LEU A 199 14.92 -7.18 24.63
CA LEU A 199 13.59 -7.68 24.28
C LEU A 199 13.60 -9.12 23.74
N GLU A 200 14.73 -9.66 23.29
CA GLU A 200 14.85 -11.06 22.82
C GLU A 200 14.37 -12.09 23.85
N ALA A 201 14.48 -11.77 25.14
CA ALA A 201 13.99 -12.64 26.21
C ALA A 201 12.45 -12.68 26.32
N TYR A 202 11.75 -11.82 25.63
CA TYR A 202 10.30 -11.68 25.70
C TYR A 202 9.66 -12.04 24.37
N SER A 203 8.56 -12.77 24.41
CA SER A 203 7.74 -12.96 23.23
C SER A 203 7.06 -11.64 22.85
N LEU A 204 7.00 -11.32 21.57
CA LEU A 204 6.20 -10.19 21.11
C LEU A 204 4.73 -10.41 21.50
N PRO A 205 4.06 -9.36 21.99
CA PRO A 205 2.68 -9.48 22.43
C PRO A 205 1.79 -9.99 21.29
N TYR A 206 0.78 -10.76 21.64
CA TYR A 206 -0.27 -11.15 20.71
C TYR A 206 -0.97 -9.90 20.21
N LEU A 207 -1.08 -9.76 18.89
CA LEU A 207 -1.89 -8.69 18.30
C LEU A 207 -3.36 -9.11 18.44
N PRO A 208 -4.20 -8.34 19.15
CA PRO A 208 -5.61 -8.63 19.20
C PRO A 208 -6.22 -8.59 17.79
N LYS A 209 -7.26 -9.38 17.56
CA LYS A 209 -8.03 -9.28 16.32
C LYS A 209 -8.78 -7.96 16.34
N PRO A 210 -8.51 -7.01 15.43
CA PRO A 210 -9.20 -5.73 15.43
C PRO A 210 -10.69 -5.91 15.09
N ALA A 211 -11.52 -5.06 15.67
CA ALA A 211 -12.95 -5.04 15.38
C ALA A 211 -13.26 -4.34 14.05
N ALA A 212 -12.30 -3.65 13.46
CA ALA A 212 -12.45 -2.88 12.23
C ALA A 212 -11.54 -3.37 11.12
N ALA A 213 -12.01 -3.24 9.88
CA ALA A 213 -11.20 -3.43 8.70
C ALA A 213 -11.35 -2.27 7.72
N VAL A 214 -10.31 -2.01 6.95
CA VAL A 214 -10.29 -1.03 5.86
C VAL A 214 -9.99 -1.78 4.57
N ALA A 215 -10.91 -1.71 3.61
CA ALA A 215 -10.75 -2.38 2.33
C ALA A 215 -9.70 -1.69 1.47
N TYR A 216 -8.77 -2.46 0.94
CA TYR A 216 -7.70 -1.99 0.08
C TYR A 216 -7.62 -2.87 -1.17
N CYS A 217 -7.39 -2.24 -2.32
CA CYS A 217 -7.10 -2.93 -3.58
C CYS A 217 -6.05 -2.14 -4.35
N TYR A 218 -4.94 -2.79 -4.68
CA TYR A 218 -3.83 -2.16 -5.40
C TYR A 218 -4.25 -1.59 -6.75
N GLU A 219 -5.10 -2.29 -7.48
CA GLU A 219 -5.55 -1.86 -8.82
C GLU A 219 -6.33 -0.53 -8.81
N ASN A 220 -6.89 -0.12 -7.67
CA ASN A 220 -7.47 1.20 -7.54
C ASN A 220 -6.45 2.32 -7.77
N ILE A 221 -5.18 2.12 -7.41
CA ILE A 221 -4.11 3.07 -7.70
C ILE A 221 -4.06 3.36 -9.20
N TRP A 222 -4.08 2.32 -10.03
CA TRP A 222 -4.05 2.46 -11.49
C TRP A 222 -5.31 3.11 -12.06
N VAL A 223 -6.48 2.78 -11.52
CA VAL A 223 -7.75 3.41 -11.94
C VAL A 223 -7.72 4.90 -11.64
N TYR A 224 -7.26 5.29 -10.45
CA TYR A 224 -7.15 6.70 -10.06
C TYR A 224 -6.06 7.44 -10.84
N GLN A 225 -4.95 6.80 -11.17
CA GLN A 225 -3.91 7.38 -12.03
C GLN A 225 -4.44 7.69 -13.43
N TYR A 226 -5.27 6.81 -14.00
CA TYR A 226 -5.92 7.06 -15.29
C TYR A 226 -6.89 8.24 -15.22
N SER A 227 -7.71 8.28 -14.20
CA SER A 227 -8.90 9.14 -14.10
C SER A 227 -8.70 10.31 -13.14
N ARG A 228 -7.50 10.90 -13.04
CA ARG A 228 -7.17 11.99 -12.11
C ARG A 228 -8.19 13.14 -12.09
N HIS A 229 -8.81 13.45 -13.23
CA HIS A 229 -9.78 14.54 -13.32
C HIS A 229 -11.18 14.14 -12.84
N GLN A 230 -11.47 12.86 -12.72
CA GLN A 230 -12.80 12.35 -12.34
C GLN A 230 -12.90 12.04 -10.85
N PHE A 231 -11.77 11.86 -10.18
CA PHE A 231 -11.69 11.62 -8.75
C PHE A 231 -11.12 12.87 -8.07
N CYS A 232 -11.96 13.58 -7.31
CA CYS A 232 -11.55 14.81 -6.64
C CYS A 232 -10.46 14.61 -5.59
N LEU A 233 -10.34 13.40 -5.03
CA LEU A 233 -9.33 13.02 -4.05
C LEU A 233 -8.57 11.79 -4.54
N PRO A 234 -7.23 11.78 -4.49
CA PRO A 234 -6.42 10.60 -4.77
C PRO A 234 -6.83 9.41 -3.88
N TYR A 235 -6.71 8.19 -4.40
CA TYR A 235 -7.03 6.98 -3.62
C TYR A 235 -6.21 6.91 -2.33
N LYS A 236 -4.90 7.12 -2.42
CA LYS A 236 -3.98 7.18 -1.29
C LYS A 236 -4.43 8.17 -0.21
N GLN A 237 -4.87 9.38 -0.60
CA GLN A 237 -5.35 10.38 0.35
C GLN A 237 -6.59 9.91 1.11
N GLN A 238 -7.56 9.28 0.42
CA GLN A 238 -8.75 8.74 1.07
C GLN A 238 -8.41 7.65 2.08
N MET A 239 -7.43 6.81 1.75
CA MET A 239 -6.93 5.79 2.66
C MET A 239 -6.26 6.40 3.89
N THR A 240 -5.28 7.29 3.70
CA THR A 240 -4.53 7.90 4.80
C THR A 240 -5.44 8.74 5.72
N ASP A 241 -6.45 9.41 5.19
CA ASP A 241 -7.42 10.15 6.01
C ASP A 241 -8.22 9.23 6.95
N VAL A 242 -8.62 8.06 6.47
CA VAL A 242 -9.26 7.04 7.31
C VAL A 242 -8.29 6.52 8.37
N LEU A 243 -7.05 6.20 7.99
CA LEU A 243 -6.05 5.70 8.92
C LEU A 243 -5.70 6.69 10.03
N LYS A 244 -5.61 7.98 9.72
CA LYS A 244 -5.42 9.03 10.74
C LYS A 244 -6.50 9.01 11.81
N ILE A 245 -7.75 8.75 11.43
CA ILE A 245 -8.85 8.63 12.42
C ILE A 245 -8.59 7.47 13.38
N PHE A 246 -8.18 6.30 12.87
CA PHE A 246 -7.84 5.15 13.70
C PHE A 246 -6.66 5.45 14.61
N HIS A 247 -5.56 5.98 14.07
CA HIS A 247 -4.37 6.31 14.85
C HIS A 247 -4.64 7.33 15.94
N ARG A 248 -5.32 8.43 15.61
CA ARG A 248 -5.65 9.48 16.60
C ARG A 248 -6.58 9.00 17.72
N ARG A 249 -7.28 7.91 17.52
CA ARG A 249 -8.18 7.31 18.51
C ARG A 249 -7.62 6.05 19.16
N ASN A 250 -6.39 5.66 18.84
CA ASN A 250 -5.75 4.42 19.30
C ASN A 250 -6.64 3.19 19.02
N LEU A 251 -7.22 3.12 17.83
CA LEU A 251 -8.05 1.99 17.39
C LEU A 251 -7.27 1.11 16.43
N ASP A 252 -7.27 -0.17 16.68
CA ASP A 252 -6.70 -1.16 15.78
C ASP A 252 -7.62 -1.44 14.60
N PHE A 253 -7.02 -1.76 13.45
CA PHE A 253 -7.72 -2.16 12.24
C PHE A 253 -6.88 -3.14 11.44
N ASN A 254 -7.51 -3.91 10.55
CA ASN A 254 -6.84 -4.67 9.51
C ASN A 254 -7.03 -3.98 8.15
N MET A 255 -6.01 -4.07 7.30
CA MET A 255 -6.17 -3.80 5.86
C MET A 255 -6.54 -5.10 5.18
N VAL A 256 -7.61 -5.11 4.40
CA VAL A 256 -8.13 -6.34 3.80
C VAL A 256 -8.40 -6.19 2.30
N ASP A 257 -8.04 -7.19 1.53
CA ASP A 257 -8.53 -7.34 0.17
C ASP A 257 -9.90 -8.03 0.22
N LEU A 258 -10.93 -7.40 -0.36
CA LEU A 258 -12.29 -7.96 -0.38
C LEU A 258 -12.39 -9.31 -1.08
N ARG A 259 -11.44 -9.63 -1.99
CA ARG A 259 -11.36 -10.94 -2.65
C ARG A 259 -10.94 -12.07 -1.69
N ASN A 260 -10.19 -11.74 -0.65
CA ASN A 260 -9.60 -12.71 0.29
C ASN A 260 -10.19 -12.61 1.70
N MET A 261 -11.10 -11.69 1.96
CA MET A 261 -11.65 -11.46 3.30
C MET A 261 -12.50 -12.63 3.77
N GLN A 262 -12.00 -13.39 4.75
CA GLN A 262 -12.69 -14.53 5.34
C GLN A 262 -13.34 -14.24 6.70
N GLN A 263 -13.00 -13.12 7.31
CA GLN A 263 -13.44 -12.75 8.65
C GLN A 263 -14.52 -11.68 8.60
N VAL A 264 -15.52 -11.80 9.47
CA VAL A 264 -16.49 -10.72 9.73
C VAL A 264 -15.90 -9.77 10.76
N TYR A 265 -15.89 -8.48 10.43
CA TYR A 265 -15.49 -7.40 11.31
C TYR A 265 -16.74 -6.68 11.83
N ARG A 266 -16.64 -6.03 12.98
CA ARG A 266 -17.74 -5.18 13.44
C ARG A 266 -17.99 -4.03 12.47
N ILE A 267 -16.91 -3.45 11.90
CA ILE A 267 -16.97 -2.35 10.93
C ILE A 267 -16.00 -2.63 9.79
N LEU A 268 -16.50 -2.59 8.56
CA LEU A 268 -15.74 -2.61 7.33
C LEU A 268 -15.85 -1.25 6.65
N ILE A 269 -14.73 -0.53 6.50
CA ILE A 269 -14.67 0.75 5.80
C ILE A 269 -14.14 0.53 4.39
N ILE A 270 -14.82 1.09 3.39
CA ILE A 270 -14.53 0.91 1.96
C ILE A 270 -14.28 2.30 1.34
N PRO A 271 -13.08 2.89 1.55
CA PRO A 271 -12.78 4.25 1.12
C PRO A 271 -12.26 4.28 -0.31
N GLY A 272 -12.93 4.98 -1.21
CA GLY A 272 -12.46 5.19 -2.58
C GLY A 272 -12.21 3.91 -3.40
N HIS A 273 -12.81 2.80 -3.02
CA HIS A 273 -12.63 1.49 -3.65
C HIS A 273 -13.40 1.42 -4.97
N ALA A 274 -12.87 2.08 -6.03
CA ALA A 274 -13.58 2.28 -7.30
C ALA A 274 -13.92 0.96 -8.02
N ILE A 275 -12.96 0.03 -8.09
CA ILE A 275 -13.19 -1.30 -8.65
C ILE A 275 -14.05 -2.11 -7.68
N MET A 276 -15.13 -2.71 -8.23
CA MET A 276 -15.96 -3.65 -7.48
C MET A 276 -16.31 -4.83 -8.39
N THR A 277 -15.70 -5.98 -8.13
CA THR A 277 -16.06 -7.21 -8.82
C THR A 277 -17.30 -7.83 -8.21
N GLN A 278 -17.91 -8.79 -8.89
CA GLN A 278 -19.03 -9.54 -8.33
C GLN A 278 -18.65 -10.24 -7.03
N GLU A 279 -17.45 -10.85 -6.98
CA GLU A 279 -16.91 -11.53 -5.79
C GLU A 279 -16.75 -10.56 -4.62
N MET A 280 -16.15 -9.38 -4.84
CA MET A 280 -16.00 -8.34 -3.82
C MET A 280 -17.36 -7.88 -3.28
N ALA A 281 -18.34 -7.67 -4.19
CA ALA A 281 -19.68 -7.27 -3.81
C ALA A 281 -20.38 -8.33 -2.95
N GLU A 282 -20.26 -9.61 -3.31
CA GLU A 282 -20.80 -10.72 -2.50
C GLU A 282 -20.14 -10.81 -1.14
N THR A 283 -18.83 -10.58 -1.06
CA THR A 283 -18.10 -10.51 0.23
C THR A 283 -18.67 -9.40 1.13
N VAL A 284 -18.91 -8.21 0.60
CA VAL A 284 -19.52 -7.10 1.37
C VAL A 284 -20.95 -7.44 1.80
N LYS A 285 -21.76 -8.02 0.90
CA LYS A 285 -23.13 -8.45 1.22
C LYS A 285 -23.15 -9.51 2.32
N LYS A 286 -22.28 -10.54 2.21
CA LYS A 286 -22.13 -11.58 3.21
C LYS A 286 -21.71 -10.98 4.56
N HIS A 287 -20.71 -10.09 4.58
CA HIS A 287 -20.26 -9.41 5.78
C HIS A 287 -21.41 -8.73 6.53
N VAL A 288 -22.28 -8.00 5.80
CA VAL A 288 -23.44 -7.32 6.39
C VAL A 288 -24.51 -8.33 6.85
N ALA A 289 -24.78 -9.37 6.05
CA ALA A 289 -25.74 -10.42 6.40
C ALA A 289 -25.33 -11.19 7.68
N GLU A 290 -24.04 -11.31 7.94
CA GLU A 290 -23.47 -11.94 9.16
C GLU A 290 -23.35 -10.95 10.33
N GLY A 291 -23.93 -9.76 10.24
CA GLY A 291 -24.05 -8.77 11.31
C GLY A 291 -22.96 -7.70 11.36
N GLY A 292 -22.07 -7.64 10.37
CA GLY A 292 -21.10 -6.56 10.22
C GLY A 292 -21.72 -5.28 9.69
N ILE A 293 -21.05 -4.15 9.93
CA ILE A 293 -21.42 -2.83 9.41
C ILE A 293 -20.46 -2.48 8.26
N ALA A 294 -20.99 -2.17 7.08
CA ALA A 294 -20.20 -1.64 5.97
C ALA A 294 -20.39 -0.13 5.83
N VAL A 295 -19.27 0.60 5.74
CA VAL A 295 -19.26 2.05 5.53
C VAL A 295 -18.50 2.35 4.24
N MET A 296 -19.12 3.04 3.32
CA MET A 296 -18.58 3.32 1.99
C MET A 296 -18.75 4.80 1.63
N ASN A 297 -17.75 5.36 0.93
CA ASN A 297 -17.90 6.71 0.37
C ASN A 297 -18.39 6.68 -1.09
N GLY A 298 -18.78 7.84 -1.63
CA GLY A 298 -19.37 7.98 -2.97
C GLY A 298 -18.42 7.66 -4.13
N TYR A 299 -17.12 7.44 -3.89
CA TYR A 299 -16.17 7.07 -4.94
C TYR A 299 -16.00 5.55 -5.08
N SER A 300 -16.54 4.77 -4.17
CA SER A 300 -16.45 3.31 -4.19
C SER A 300 -17.49 2.68 -5.12
N ALA A 301 -17.22 1.46 -5.60
CA ALA A 301 -18.08 0.65 -6.46
C ALA A 301 -18.55 1.35 -7.76
N LYS A 302 -17.62 2.04 -8.43
CA LYS A 302 -17.89 2.78 -9.68
C LYS A 302 -17.72 1.95 -10.94
N VAL A 303 -16.72 1.08 -10.94
CA VAL A 303 -16.30 0.33 -12.13
C VAL A 303 -16.16 -1.16 -11.80
N ASN A 304 -16.31 -1.97 -12.83
CA ASN A 304 -16.06 -3.41 -12.74
C ASN A 304 -14.55 -3.73 -12.83
N GLU A 305 -14.23 -5.03 -12.85
CA GLU A 305 -12.85 -5.55 -12.97
C GLU A 305 -12.11 -5.11 -14.24
N ASN A 306 -12.81 -4.59 -15.21
CA ASN A 306 -12.27 -4.11 -16.48
C ASN A 306 -12.14 -2.58 -16.54
N ASN A 307 -12.37 -1.88 -15.43
CA ASN A 307 -12.42 -0.42 -15.38
C ASN A 307 -13.55 0.18 -16.27
N VAL A 308 -14.64 -0.56 -16.43
CA VAL A 308 -15.85 -0.12 -17.13
C VAL A 308 -16.89 0.29 -16.09
N VAL A 309 -17.49 1.45 -16.26
CA VAL A 309 -18.56 1.94 -15.39
C VAL A 309 -19.77 1.01 -15.48
N PHE A 310 -20.41 0.72 -14.36
CA PHE A 310 -21.64 -0.06 -14.33
C PHE A 310 -22.76 0.67 -15.09
N ASP A 311 -23.56 -0.07 -15.81
CA ASP A 311 -24.80 0.42 -16.49
C ASP A 311 -25.96 0.66 -15.51
N THR A 312 -25.76 0.26 -14.24
CA THR A 312 -26.69 0.47 -13.13
C THR A 312 -26.33 1.73 -12.34
N PRO A 313 -27.29 2.40 -11.70
CA PRO A 313 -27.00 3.56 -10.86
C PRO A 313 -26.02 3.24 -9.73
N GLN A 314 -25.15 4.20 -9.42
CA GLN A 314 -24.18 4.10 -8.33
C GLN A 314 -24.87 3.86 -6.97
N PRO A 315 -24.32 3.02 -6.11
CA PRO A 315 -23.02 2.32 -6.18
C PRO A 315 -23.07 0.92 -6.84
N GLY A 316 -23.54 0.83 -8.06
CA GLY A 316 -23.44 -0.37 -8.90
C GLY A 316 -23.98 -1.65 -8.21
N LEU A 317 -23.15 -2.67 -8.06
CA LEU A 317 -23.49 -3.97 -7.46
C LEU A 317 -23.92 -3.91 -5.98
N LEU A 318 -23.62 -2.81 -5.29
CA LEU A 318 -23.93 -2.62 -3.87
C LEU A 318 -25.17 -1.72 -3.63
N ARG A 319 -25.83 -1.27 -4.71
CA ARG A 319 -26.93 -0.33 -4.61
C ARG A 319 -28.08 -0.81 -3.72
N GLU A 320 -28.47 -2.06 -3.86
CA GLU A 320 -29.57 -2.64 -3.08
C GLU A 320 -29.18 -2.79 -1.60
N LEU A 321 -27.95 -3.21 -1.32
CA LEU A 321 -27.45 -3.36 0.03
C LEU A 321 -27.46 -2.02 0.79
N PHE A 322 -27.01 -0.95 0.15
CA PHE A 322 -26.94 0.39 0.78
C PHE A 322 -28.27 1.16 0.68
N GLY A 323 -29.22 0.71 -0.13
CA GLY A 323 -30.53 1.36 -0.28
C GLY A 323 -30.44 2.79 -0.86
N VAL A 324 -29.35 3.12 -1.58
CA VAL A 324 -29.09 4.48 -2.08
C VAL A 324 -28.89 4.51 -3.59
N ARG A 325 -29.13 5.68 -4.18
CA ARG A 325 -28.80 5.99 -5.56
C ARG A 325 -28.03 7.31 -5.59
N ALA A 326 -26.74 7.26 -5.88
CA ALA A 326 -25.94 8.46 -6.06
C ALA A 326 -26.16 9.03 -7.46
N THR A 327 -26.65 10.26 -7.55
CA THR A 327 -26.97 10.94 -8.82
C THR A 327 -26.10 12.15 -9.06
N VAL A 328 -25.56 12.77 -7.99
CA VAL A 328 -24.77 13.99 -8.06
C VAL A 328 -23.62 13.91 -7.05
N PHE A 329 -22.45 14.36 -7.47
CA PHE A 329 -21.26 14.48 -6.63
C PHE A 329 -20.91 15.97 -6.46
N HIS A 330 -20.90 16.46 -5.23
CA HIS A 330 -20.50 17.82 -4.90
C HIS A 330 -19.14 17.84 -4.19
N ARG A 331 -18.34 18.83 -4.49
CA ARG A 331 -17.13 19.12 -3.72
C ARG A 331 -17.53 19.78 -2.39
N ALA A 332 -17.08 19.22 -1.27
CA ALA A 332 -17.48 19.66 0.08
C ALA A 332 -17.32 21.18 0.36
N GLY A 333 -16.38 21.87 -0.28
CA GLY A 333 -16.19 23.32 -0.10
C GLY A 333 -17.25 24.21 -0.78
N ILE A 334 -18.10 23.67 -1.67
CA ILE A 334 -19.08 24.46 -2.41
C ILE A 334 -20.41 24.58 -1.62
N LEU A 335 -20.73 23.60 -0.79
CA LEU A 335 -21.96 23.63 0.01
C LEU A 335 -21.92 24.61 1.18
N ALA A 336 -20.74 24.99 1.66
CA ALA A 336 -20.57 25.96 2.73
C ALA A 336 -20.83 27.42 2.28
N SER A 337 -20.89 27.70 0.97
CA SER A 337 -21.09 29.06 0.43
C SER A 337 -22.52 29.35 0.00
N THR A 338 -23.44 28.35 0.01
CA THR A 338 -24.84 28.52 -0.42
C THR A 338 -25.84 28.55 0.71
N GLY A 339 -25.39 28.49 1.96
CA GLY A 339 -26.19 28.62 3.18
C GLY A 339 -26.08 30.02 3.76
N GLY A 340 -26.56 31.01 3.05
CA GLY A 340 -26.78 32.37 3.53
C GLY A 340 -28.27 32.67 3.41
#